data_d9dc6db09d95ef08cc0a3961620fc1e8
#
_entry.id   d9dc6db09d95ef08cc0a3961620fc1e8
#
_cell.length_a   1.000
_cell.length_b   1.000
_cell.length_c   1.000
_cell.angle_alpha   90.00
_cell.angle_beta   90.00
_cell.angle_gamma   90.00
#
_symmetry.space_group_name_H-M   'P 1'
#
loop_
_entity.id
_entity.type
_entity.pdbx_description
1 polymer ?
#
loop_
_entity_poly.entity_id
_entity_poly.type
_entity_poly.pdbx_seq_one_letter_code
_entity_poly.pdbx_strand_id
1 'polypeptide(L)'
;IEKSAFARLEQQLGHGWAAKFAYTRSKRETDGAVWYGASGYPHADGSGISAFVGSFGENGDMQVFDFNVGGPFQLFGREHELVFGFGQSVRKGEVPASETAAYPASYERVPDWRSWNGDVAPLQVTRLGYLASEDELRQRAAYLAARLQLAEPLTAVLGARYGSWETRNWTYTHDAAGRLTGTRRGGYKPDDSLTPYAGFIYDFNRYFSGYVSYTDIFQPQNYRDKANNYLEPVVGDMWEAGLKAEFFDGLLNTSVAVFKGEKDNVAELDDSVPENSLPGGISAYRSTGKGNKVKGWEIEAQGSLGEHWNLSTGFTHTVSRNALGVRQNTTVPVDLFRLNASWRPGGAEGRFWIGGGATWQSGIWSLSNKPREDFLVSGKRDRVAIEQGDIYLLNLSAGYRFNENFTAQVNVNNLLDKKYYNRVGFYDGVYWGEPRNVMMTLRWKL
;
A
#
# COMPACT_ATOMS: atom_id res chain seq x y z
N ILE A 1 -13.09 12.55 -9.47
CA ILE A 1 -14.14 12.80 -8.45
C ILE A 1 -14.38 11.48 -7.73
N GLU A 2 -14.50 11.51 -6.39
CA GLU A 2 -14.88 10.36 -5.58
C GLU A 2 -16.11 10.69 -4.77
N LYS A 3 -17.08 9.76 -4.75
CA LYS A 3 -18.32 9.86 -3.97
C LYS A 3 -18.48 8.58 -3.17
N SER A 4 -18.64 8.69 -1.86
CA SER A 4 -18.81 7.54 -0.98
C SER A 4 -20.09 7.70 -0.15
N ALA A 5 -20.78 6.58 0.06
CA ALA A 5 -21.89 6.47 1.00
C ALA A 5 -21.68 5.22 1.85
N PHE A 6 -21.99 5.30 3.12
CA PHE A 6 -21.91 4.16 4.03
C PHE A 6 -23.11 4.10 4.96
N ALA A 7 -23.46 2.90 5.37
CA ALA A 7 -24.44 2.63 6.40
C ALA A 7 -23.86 1.63 7.40
N ARG A 8 -24.05 1.85 8.67
CA ARG A 8 -23.70 0.92 9.74
C ARG A 8 -24.89 0.75 10.67
N LEU A 9 -25.18 -0.51 11.00
CA LEU A 9 -26.19 -0.86 11.99
C LEU A 9 -25.51 -1.77 13.03
N GLU A 10 -25.72 -1.47 14.28
CA GLU A 10 -25.32 -2.32 15.40
C GLU A 10 -26.54 -2.60 16.25
N GLN A 11 -26.82 -3.89 16.47
CA GLN A 11 -27.96 -4.34 17.26
C GLN A 11 -27.46 -5.19 18.42
N GLN A 12 -27.74 -4.77 19.64
CA GLN A 12 -27.52 -5.57 20.84
C GLN A 12 -28.55 -6.70 20.89
N LEU A 13 -28.06 -7.94 21.02
CA LEU A 13 -28.89 -9.15 21.06
C LEU A 13 -29.14 -9.67 22.50
N GLY A 14 -28.57 -8.99 23.49
CA GLY A 14 -28.57 -9.39 24.88
C GLY A 14 -27.38 -10.29 25.28
N HIS A 15 -27.13 -10.39 26.58
CA HIS A 15 -26.01 -11.17 27.16
C HIS A 15 -24.62 -10.81 26.58
N GLY A 16 -24.40 -9.56 26.19
CA GLY A 16 -23.14 -9.10 25.60
C GLY A 16 -22.96 -9.43 24.12
N TRP A 17 -23.92 -10.10 23.48
CA TRP A 17 -23.89 -10.36 22.05
C TRP A 17 -24.37 -9.16 21.23
N ALA A 18 -23.68 -8.89 20.15
CA ALA A 18 -24.06 -7.85 19.18
C ALA A 18 -23.96 -8.37 17.75
N ALA A 19 -24.92 -7.96 16.93
CA ALA A 19 -24.88 -8.12 15.48
C ALA A 19 -24.48 -6.78 14.87
N LYS A 20 -23.52 -6.82 13.92
CA LYS A 20 -23.04 -5.63 13.21
C LYS A 20 -23.21 -5.84 11.71
N PHE A 21 -23.75 -4.84 11.09
CA PHE A 21 -23.89 -4.75 9.64
C PHE A 21 -23.17 -3.48 9.17
N ALA A 22 -22.37 -3.59 8.12
CA ALA A 22 -21.74 -2.46 7.47
C ALA A 22 -21.89 -2.61 5.95
N TYR A 23 -22.25 -1.52 5.31
CA TYR A 23 -22.27 -1.39 3.86
C TYR A 23 -21.60 -0.10 3.45
N THR A 24 -20.71 -0.19 2.47
CA THR A 24 -20.04 0.98 1.86
C THR A 24 -20.11 0.85 0.35
N ARG A 25 -20.45 1.95 -0.31
CA ARG A 25 -20.33 2.10 -1.76
C ARG A 25 -19.48 3.32 -2.06
N SER A 26 -18.47 3.16 -2.89
CA SER A 26 -17.63 4.23 -3.39
C SER A 26 -17.62 4.23 -4.91
N LYS A 27 -17.92 5.38 -5.50
CA LYS A 27 -17.78 5.62 -6.94
C LYS A 27 -16.64 6.57 -7.18
N ARG A 28 -15.73 6.20 -8.05
CA ARG A 28 -14.59 7.01 -8.45
C ARG A 28 -14.62 7.22 -9.95
N GLU A 29 -14.45 8.45 -10.36
CA GLU A 29 -14.26 8.86 -11.74
C GLU A 29 -12.91 9.55 -11.84
N THR A 30 -12.04 8.99 -12.66
CA THR A 30 -10.71 9.52 -12.92
C THR A 30 -10.62 9.85 -14.41
N ASP A 31 -10.21 11.06 -14.71
CA ASP A 31 -9.92 11.51 -16.07
C ASP A 31 -8.71 12.42 -16.03
N GLY A 32 -7.76 12.20 -16.91
CA GLY A 32 -6.54 12.97 -16.93
C GLY A 32 -5.56 12.55 -18.00
N ALA A 33 -4.62 13.43 -18.25
CA ALA A 33 -3.45 13.17 -19.06
C ALA A 33 -2.20 13.31 -18.18
N VAL A 34 -1.25 12.40 -18.33
CA VAL A 34 0.01 12.44 -17.61
C VAL A 34 1.16 12.46 -18.61
N TRP A 35 2.08 13.38 -18.41
CA TRP A 35 3.29 13.52 -19.20
C TRP A 35 4.46 12.83 -18.52
N TYR A 36 5.30 12.19 -19.33
CA TYR A 36 6.54 11.56 -18.88
C TYR A 36 7.69 12.03 -19.78
N GLY A 37 8.83 12.36 -19.18
CA GLY A 37 10.11 12.39 -19.88
C GLY A 37 10.61 10.96 -19.92
N ALA A 38 10.22 10.18 -20.92
CA ALA A 38 10.17 8.74 -20.72
C ALA A 38 10.98 7.90 -21.67
N SER A 39 11.43 8.40 -22.78
CA SER A 39 12.20 7.58 -23.71
C SER A 39 13.45 8.29 -24.19
N GLY A 40 14.42 7.51 -24.62
CA GLY A 40 15.71 8.00 -25.06
C GLY A 40 16.77 8.02 -23.96
N TYR A 41 17.91 8.55 -24.32
CA TYR A 41 19.08 8.70 -23.44
C TYR A 41 19.47 10.18 -23.40
N PRO A 42 19.66 10.77 -22.21
CA PRO A 42 20.07 12.17 -22.13
C PRO A 42 21.51 12.32 -22.63
N HIS A 43 21.70 13.03 -23.72
CA HIS A 43 23.02 13.34 -24.26
C HIS A 43 23.58 14.60 -23.60
N ALA A 44 24.91 14.73 -23.61
CA ALA A 44 25.60 15.89 -23.04
C ALA A 44 25.25 17.22 -23.74
N ASP A 45 24.83 17.17 -24.99
CA ASP A 45 24.38 18.36 -25.77
C ASP A 45 22.94 18.79 -25.45
N GLY A 46 22.26 18.09 -24.53
CA GLY A 46 20.88 18.36 -24.12
C GLY A 46 19.81 17.62 -24.92
N SER A 47 20.19 16.88 -25.95
CA SER A 47 19.28 16.08 -26.76
C SER A 47 19.04 14.69 -26.19
N GLY A 48 18.27 13.85 -26.88
CA GLY A 48 18.14 12.41 -26.60
C GLY A 48 16.95 12.02 -25.73
N ILE A 49 16.21 12.96 -25.17
CA ILE A 49 14.98 12.66 -24.39
C ILE A 49 13.73 12.94 -25.22
N SER A 50 12.78 12.06 -25.16
CA SER A 50 11.43 12.23 -25.71
C SER A 50 10.41 12.32 -24.61
N ALA A 51 9.42 13.18 -24.77
CA ALA A 51 8.26 13.23 -23.91
C ALA A 51 7.19 12.23 -24.39
N PHE A 52 6.56 11.56 -23.48
CA PHE A 52 5.41 10.69 -23.72
C PHE A 52 4.21 11.19 -22.93
N VAL A 53 3.04 11.16 -23.55
CA VAL A 53 1.80 11.46 -22.83
C VAL A 53 0.86 10.26 -22.86
N GLY A 54 0.30 9.96 -21.73
CA GLY A 54 -0.77 8.96 -21.59
C GLY A 54 -2.07 9.63 -21.16
N SER A 55 -3.18 9.26 -21.81
CA SER A 55 -4.53 9.59 -21.35
C SER A 55 -5.07 8.45 -20.51
N PHE A 56 -5.54 8.78 -19.31
CA PHE A 56 -6.11 7.82 -18.38
C PHE A 56 -7.53 8.23 -18.03
N GLY A 57 -8.46 7.31 -18.19
CA GLY A 57 -9.83 7.45 -17.74
C GLY A 57 -10.30 6.14 -17.18
N GLU A 58 -10.86 6.16 -15.98
CA GLU A 58 -11.42 4.98 -15.33
C GLU A 58 -12.61 5.41 -14.46
N ASN A 59 -13.72 4.70 -14.59
CA ASN A 59 -14.84 4.76 -13.67
C ASN A 59 -14.80 3.52 -12.78
N GLY A 60 -14.73 3.73 -11.48
CA GLY A 60 -14.76 2.66 -10.50
C GLY A 60 -16.04 2.67 -9.68
N ASP A 61 -16.65 1.51 -9.46
CA ASP A 61 -17.76 1.31 -8.51
C ASP A 61 -17.38 0.17 -7.56
N MET A 62 -17.13 0.50 -6.29
CA MET A 62 -16.76 -0.47 -5.27
C MET A 62 -17.89 -0.56 -4.23
N GLN A 63 -18.30 -1.78 -3.94
CA GLN A 63 -19.30 -2.10 -2.94
C GLN A 63 -18.70 -3.09 -1.96
N VAL A 64 -18.81 -2.78 -0.68
CA VAL A 64 -18.34 -3.64 0.42
C VAL A 64 -19.50 -3.86 1.37
N PHE A 65 -19.73 -5.12 1.66
CA PHE A 65 -20.71 -5.59 2.64
C PHE A 65 -19.97 -6.42 3.69
N ASP A 66 -20.26 -6.18 4.96
CA ASP A 66 -19.82 -7.01 6.08
C ASP A 66 -20.96 -7.19 7.07
N PHE A 67 -21.12 -8.42 7.51
CA PHE A 67 -22.04 -8.78 8.58
C PHE A 67 -21.32 -9.69 9.56
N ASN A 68 -21.37 -9.36 10.84
CA ASN A 68 -20.83 -10.23 11.87
C ASN A 68 -21.71 -10.24 13.12
N VAL A 69 -21.59 -11.32 13.85
CA VAL A 69 -22.18 -11.51 15.17
C VAL A 69 -21.09 -11.95 16.11
N GLY A 70 -20.99 -11.27 17.24
CA GLY A 70 -19.98 -11.60 18.24
C GLY A 70 -20.48 -11.33 19.66
N GLY A 71 -19.87 -12.02 20.60
CA GLY A 71 -20.19 -11.83 22.00
C GLY A 71 -19.46 -12.82 22.92
N PRO A 72 -19.62 -12.64 24.23
CA PRO A 72 -19.03 -13.49 25.23
C PRO A 72 -19.79 -14.82 25.35
N PHE A 73 -19.07 -15.85 25.75
CA PHE A 73 -19.65 -17.12 26.17
C PHE A 73 -18.87 -17.73 27.34
N GLN A 74 -19.54 -18.52 28.15
CA GLN A 74 -18.94 -19.17 29.31
C GLN A 74 -18.57 -20.62 28.98
N LEU A 75 -17.31 -20.98 29.26
CA LEU A 75 -16.82 -22.34 29.13
C LEU A 75 -15.76 -22.62 30.20
N PHE A 76 -15.87 -23.75 30.89
CA PHE A 76 -14.98 -24.14 32.00
C PHE A 76 -14.83 -23.08 33.09
N GLY A 77 -15.94 -22.37 33.40
CA GLY A 77 -15.95 -21.31 34.43
C GLY A 77 -15.20 -20.02 34.05
N ARG A 78 -14.87 -19.83 32.79
CA ARG A 78 -14.21 -18.63 32.26
C ARG A 78 -15.03 -18.00 31.14
N GLU A 79 -14.90 -16.70 31.00
CA GLU A 79 -15.50 -15.96 29.90
C GLU A 79 -14.55 -15.95 28.68
N HIS A 80 -15.11 -16.22 27.54
CA HIS A 80 -14.47 -16.26 26.23
C HIS A 80 -15.24 -15.37 25.26
N GLU A 81 -14.64 -15.02 24.15
CA GLU A 81 -15.28 -14.26 23.09
C GLU A 81 -15.32 -15.07 21.80
N LEU A 82 -16.42 -14.98 21.07
CA LEU A 82 -16.60 -15.59 19.75
C LEU A 82 -17.12 -14.54 18.78
N VAL A 83 -16.56 -14.53 17.57
CA VAL A 83 -17.05 -13.72 16.44
C VAL A 83 -17.13 -14.61 15.22
N PHE A 84 -18.24 -14.58 14.53
CA PHE A 84 -18.36 -15.16 13.20
C PHE A 84 -19.01 -14.14 12.24
N GLY A 85 -18.64 -14.20 10.99
CA GLY A 85 -19.15 -13.23 10.04
C GLY A 85 -18.97 -13.65 8.59
N PHE A 86 -19.55 -12.82 7.74
CA PHE A 86 -19.47 -12.94 6.29
C PHE A 86 -19.26 -11.56 5.68
N GLY A 87 -18.31 -11.48 4.73
CA GLY A 87 -18.04 -10.26 3.96
C GLY A 87 -18.06 -10.51 2.47
N GLN A 88 -18.48 -9.50 1.72
CA GLN A 88 -18.38 -9.46 0.27
C GLN A 88 -17.87 -8.11 -0.19
N SER A 89 -16.92 -8.12 -1.14
CA SER A 89 -16.48 -6.94 -1.86
C SER A 89 -16.64 -7.17 -3.36
N VAL A 90 -17.20 -6.19 -4.05
CA VAL A 90 -17.30 -6.17 -5.52
C VAL A 90 -16.75 -4.84 -6.00
N ARG A 91 -15.69 -4.89 -6.82
CA ARG A 91 -15.16 -3.73 -7.54
C ARG A 91 -15.43 -3.91 -9.02
N LYS A 92 -16.03 -2.92 -9.65
CA LYS A 92 -16.16 -2.81 -11.10
C LYS A 92 -15.32 -1.64 -11.57
N GLY A 93 -14.56 -1.86 -12.63
CA GLY A 93 -13.81 -0.84 -13.34
C GLY A 93 -14.32 -0.74 -14.77
N GLU A 94 -14.45 0.47 -15.28
CA GLU A 94 -14.84 0.76 -16.66
C GLU A 94 -13.83 1.73 -17.25
N VAL A 95 -13.22 1.38 -18.37
CA VAL A 95 -12.29 2.24 -19.10
C VAL A 95 -13.01 2.79 -20.33
N PRO A 96 -13.37 4.07 -20.37
CA PRO A 96 -13.94 4.71 -21.55
C PRO A 96 -12.96 4.67 -22.72
N ALA A 97 -13.43 4.36 -23.90
CA ALA A 97 -12.65 4.49 -25.12
C ALA A 97 -12.35 5.97 -25.40
N SER A 98 -11.15 6.23 -25.88
CA SER A 98 -10.72 7.58 -26.21
C SER A 98 -9.84 7.58 -27.45
N GLU A 99 -9.94 8.64 -28.21
CA GLU A 99 -8.99 9.01 -29.24
C GLU A 99 -8.11 10.13 -28.71
N THR A 100 -6.83 10.01 -28.97
CA THR A 100 -5.89 11.11 -28.77
C THR A 100 -5.57 11.71 -30.12
N ALA A 101 -5.64 13.02 -30.24
CA ALA A 101 -5.14 13.68 -31.46
C ALA A 101 -3.69 13.26 -31.67
N ALA A 102 -3.34 12.97 -32.94
CA ALA A 102 -1.98 12.64 -33.30
C ALA A 102 -1.05 13.77 -32.82
N TYR A 103 0.01 13.40 -32.11
CA TYR A 103 1.01 14.37 -31.69
C TYR A 103 1.72 14.92 -32.92
N PRO A 104 1.93 16.24 -33.02
CA PRO A 104 2.96 16.76 -33.90
C PRO A 104 4.30 16.11 -33.50
N ALA A 105 5.09 15.68 -34.46
CA ALA A 105 6.41 15.06 -34.21
C ALA A 105 7.35 15.95 -33.35
N SER A 106 7.06 17.25 -33.24
CA SER A 106 7.73 18.19 -32.34
C SER A 106 7.46 17.98 -30.86
N TYR A 107 6.39 17.29 -30.48
CA TYR A 107 6.08 16.99 -29.07
C TYR A 107 6.84 15.79 -28.51
N GLU A 108 7.34 14.95 -29.42
CA GLU A 108 8.07 13.75 -29.00
C GLU A 108 9.49 14.04 -28.55
N ARG A 109 10.04 15.21 -28.90
CA ARG A 109 11.41 15.59 -28.57
C ARG A 109 11.45 16.72 -27.54
N VAL A 110 12.12 16.45 -26.42
CA VAL A 110 12.55 17.51 -25.52
C VAL A 110 13.74 18.22 -26.17
N PRO A 111 13.64 19.52 -26.48
CA PRO A 111 14.69 20.21 -27.25
C PRO A 111 16.04 20.21 -26.52
N ASP A 112 16.02 20.51 -25.23
CA ASP A 112 17.18 20.47 -24.35
C ASP A 112 16.70 20.12 -22.94
N TRP A 113 16.95 18.87 -22.53
CA TRP A 113 16.48 18.36 -21.24
C TRP A 113 17.07 19.10 -20.02
N ARG A 114 18.21 19.81 -20.21
CA ARG A 114 18.87 20.54 -19.11
C ARG A 114 18.14 21.85 -18.78
N SER A 115 17.45 22.41 -19.73
CA SER A 115 16.69 23.68 -19.60
C SER A 115 15.18 23.49 -19.72
N TRP A 116 14.72 22.25 -20.01
CA TRP A 116 13.30 21.99 -20.17
C TRP A 116 12.56 22.14 -18.83
N ASN A 117 11.56 22.98 -18.81
CA ASN A 117 10.76 23.29 -17.63
C ASN A 117 9.53 22.38 -17.47
N GLY A 118 9.37 21.37 -18.33
CA GLY A 118 8.21 20.48 -18.33
C GLY A 118 7.02 20.99 -19.15
N ASP A 119 7.15 22.14 -19.79
CA ASP A 119 6.09 22.68 -20.65
C ASP A 119 5.90 21.80 -21.89
N VAL A 120 4.69 21.32 -22.03
CA VAL A 120 4.19 20.55 -23.16
C VAL A 120 2.79 21.01 -23.49
N ALA A 121 2.41 21.00 -24.76
CA ALA A 121 1.06 21.38 -25.13
C ALA A 121 0.03 20.37 -24.54
N PRO A 122 -1.14 20.85 -24.13
CA PRO A 122 -2.19 20.00 -23.61
C PRO A 122 -2.60 18.92 -24.60
N LEU A 123 -2.69 17.69 -24.12
CA LEU A 123 -3.19 16.57 -24.91
C LEU A 123 -4.69 16.77 -25.21
N GLN A 124 -5.04 16.73 -26.49
CA GLN A 124 -6.44 16.70 -26.90
C GLN A 124 -6.94 15.26 -26.86
N VAL A 125 -7.79 14.96 -25.87
CA VAL A 125 -8.40 13.65 -25.68
C VAL A 125 -9.88 13.75 -25.97
N THR A 126 -10.38 12.96 -26.92
CA THR A 126 -11.79 12.84 -27.23
C THR A 126 -12.32 11.55 -26.63
N ARG A 127 -13.33 11.62 -25.78
CA ARG A 127 -14.07 10.44 -25.27
C ARG A 127 -15.10 10.01 -26.31
N LEU A 128 -15.08 8.71 -26.66
CA LEU A 128 -15.87 8.22 -27.79
C LEU A 128 -17.30 7.78 -27.41
N GLY A 129 -17.67 7.86 -26.13
CA GLY A 129 -19.01 7.55 -25.67
C GLY A 129 -19.31 6.05 -25.50
N TYR A 130 -18.31 5.17 -25.70
CA TYR A 130 -18.39 3.73 -25.45
C TYR A 130 -17.18 3.26 -24.64
N LEU A 131 -17.23 2.02 -24.14
CA LEU A 131 -16.17 1.45 -23.32
C LEU A 131 -15.12 0.73 -24.16
N ALA A 132 -13.86 0.87 -23.78
CA ALA A 132 -12.75 0.07 -24.28
C ALA A 132 -12.63 -1.25 -23.52
N SER A 133 -12.85 -1.22 -22.20
CA SER A 133 -12.80 -2.41 -21.37
C SER A 133 -13.61 -2.24 -20.08
N GLU A 134 -13.96 -3.37 -19.51
CA GLU A 134 -14.53 -3.50 -18.16
C GLU A 134 -13.79 -4.57 -17.38
N ASP A 135 -13.69 -4.40 -16.07
CA ASP A 135 -13.26 -5.44 -15.15
C ASP A 135 -14.18 -5.53 -13.93
N GLU A 136 -14.30 -6.73 -13.41
CA GLU A 136 -14.97 -7.00 -12.14
C GLU A 136 -14.05 -7.85 -11.25
N LEU A 137 -13.81 -7.40 -10.03
CA LEU A 137 -13.18 -8.16 -8.97
C LEU A 137 -14.23 -8.44 -7.89
N ARG A 138 -14.43 -9.72 -7.59
CA ARG A 138 -15.34 -10.17 -6.54
C ARG A 138 -14.59 -10.99 -5.50
N GLN A 139 -14.76 -10.62 -4.24
CA GLN A 139 -14.26 -11.37 -3.10
C GLN A 139 -15.41 -11.69 -2.15
N ARG A 140 -15.42 -12.89 -1.61
CA ARG A 140 -16.37 -13.32 -0.58
C ARG A 140 -15.62 -14.10 0.47
N ALA A 141 -16.00 -13.96 1.72
CA ALA A 141 -15.42 -14.75 2.79
C ALA A 141 -16.41 -14.95 3.95
N ALA A 142 -16.35 -16.13 4.52
CA ALA A 142 -16.83 -16.38 5.87
C ALA A 142 -15.63 -16.47 6.81
N TYR A 143 -15.78 -16.01 8.05
CA TYR A 143 -14.73 -16.04 9.05
C TYR A 143 -15.27 -16.37 10.43
N LEU A 144 -14.41 -16.98 11.23
CA LEU A 144 -14.64 -17.32 12.63
C LEU A 144 -13.41 -16.94 13.43
N ALA A 145 -13.59 -16.32 14.58
CA ALA A 145 -12.54 -16.00 15.52
C ALA A 145 -13.01 -16.25 16.95
N ALA A 146 -12.14 -16.83 17.75
CA ALA A 146 -12.36 -17.03 19.17
C ALA A 146 -11.18 -16.50 19.98
N ARG A 147 -11.48 -15.76 21.05
CA ARG A 147 -10.54 -15.39 22.10
C ARG A 147 -10.86 -16.21 23.34
N LEU A 148 -9.95 -17.09 23.69
CA LEU A 148 -10.14 -18.10 24.73
C LEU A 148 -9.26 -17.79 25.94
N GLN A 149 -9.85 -17.48 27.07
CA GLN A 149 -9.15 -17.32 28.34
C GLN A 149 -8.83 -18.70 28.96
N LEU A 150 -7.64 -19.22 28.67
CA LEU A 150 -7.22 -20.55 29.08
C LEU A 150 -6.86 -20.61 30.57
N ALA A 151 -6.21 -19.54 31.04
CA ALA A 151 -5.86 -19.32 32.46
C ALA A 151 -5.89 -17.80 32.73
N GLU A 152 -5.82 -17.34 33.98
CA GLU A 152 -5.76 -15.89 34.26
C GLU A 152 -4.71 -15.16 33.46
N PRO A 153 -3.45 -15.65 33.38
CA PRO A 153 -2.43 -14.98 32.58
C PRO A 153 -2.38 -15.41 31.11
N LEU A 154 -3.18 -16.41 30.65
CA LEU A 154 -3.03 -17.05 29.35
C LEU A 154 -4.29 -16.95 28.50
N THR A 155 -4.18 -16.22 27.38
CA THR A 155 -5.21 -16.11 26.35
C THR A 155 -4.74 -16.78 25.04
N ALA A 156 -5.60 -17.57 24.42
CA ALA A 156 -5.43 -18.04 23.05
C ALA A 156 -6.37 -17.27 22.11
N VAL A 157 -5.88 -16.90 20.94
CA VAL A 157 -6.68 -16.33 19.85
C VAL A 157 -6.58 -17.27 18.67
N LEU A 158 -7.71 -17.82 18.26
CA LEU A 158 -7.80 -18.78 17.17
C LEU A 158 -8.80 -18.29 16.14
N GLY A 159 -8.55 -18.52 14.88
CA GLY A 159 -9.52 -18.18 13.87
C GLY A 159 -9.16 -18.74 12.50
N ALA A 160 -10.12 -18.62 11.60
CA ALA A 160 -9.95 -18.98 10.21
C ALA A 160 -10.86 -18.15 9.32
N ARG A 161 -10.39 -17.92 8.10
CA ARG A 161 -11.16 -17.29 7.03
C ARG A 161 -11.22 -18.25 5.84
N TYR A 162 -12.43 -18.58 5.40
CA TYR A 162 -12.67 -19.30 4.14
C TYR A 162 -13.16 -18.30 3.10
N GLY A 163 -12.44 -18.18 2.00
CA GLY A 163 -12.69 -17.13 1.03
C GLY A 163 -12.55 -17.54 -0.42
N SER A 164 -13.31 -16.88 -1.28
CA SER A 164 -13.24 -16.97 -2.74
C SER A 164 -12.82 -15.63 -3.34
N TRP A 165 -12.12 -15.73 -4.46
CA TRP A 165 -11.65 -14.58 -5.23
C TRP A 165 -11.89 -14.83 -6.71
N GLU A 166 -12.45 -13.87 -7.45
CA GLU A 166 -12.75 -14.01 -8.87
C GLU A 166 -12.55 -12.67 -9.57
N THR A 167 -11.83 -12.69 -10.69
CA THR A 167 -11.82 -11.56 -11.64
C THR A 167 -12.50 -11.95 -12.92
N ARG A 168 -13.17 -10.99 -13.53
CA ARG A 168 -13.70 -11.06 -14.90
C ARG A 168 -13.29 -9.80 -15.62
N ASN A 169 -12.95 -9.92 -16.90
CA ASN A 169 -12.59 -8.77 -17.71
C ASN A 169 -13.17 -8.93 -19.14
N TRP A 170 -13.55 -7.81 -19.69
CA TRP A 170 -14.08 -7.68 -21.05
C TRP A 170 -13.29 -6.60 -21.78
N THR A 171 -12.88 -6.91 -22.99
CA THR A 171 -12.25 -5.95 -23.91
C THR A 171 -13.12 -5.85 -25.13
N TYR A 172 -13.45 -4.64 -25.52
CA TYR A 172 -14.36 -4.33 -26.60
C TYR A 172 -13.59 -3.82 -27.82
N THR A 173 -13.95 -4.35 -29.00
CA THR A 173 -13.41 -3.89 -30.29
C THR A 173 -14.53 -3.20 -31.05
N HIS A 174 -14.25 -2.01 -31.57
CA HIS A 174 -15.20 -1.22 -32.33
C HIS A 174 -14.65 -0.90 -33.71
N ASP A 175 -15.56 -0.71 -34.69
CA ASP A 175 -15.19 -0.20 -36.00
C ASP A 175 -15.02 1.32 -35.99
N ALA A 176 -14.62 1.89 -37.11
CA ALA A 176 -14.42 3.33 -37.26
C ALA A 176 -15.70 4.17 -37.04
N ALA A 177 -16.88 3.56 -37.12
CA ALA A 177 -18.17 4.22 -36.81
C ALA A 177 -18.61 4.01 -35.35
N GLY A 178 -17.74 3.45 -34.48
CA GLY A 178 -18.04 3.20 -33.08
C GLY A 178 -18.97 2.02 -32.82
N ARG A 179 -19.23 1.17 -33.82
CA ARG A 179 -20.09 -0.01 -33.65
C ARG A 179 -19.27 -1.16 -33.07
N LEU A 180 -19.78 -1.83 -32.05
CA LEU A 180 -19.16 -3.01 -31.45
C LEU A 180 -19.02 -4.14 -32.50
N THR A 181 -17.80 -4.56 -32.75
CA THR A 181 -17.46 -5.63 -33.69
C THR A 181 -16.97 -6.91 -33.00
N GLY A 182 -16.52 -6.79 -31.74
CA GLY A 182 -16.05 -7.94 -31.01
C GLY A 182 -15.99 -7.70 -29.50
N THR A 183 -16.09 -8.80 -28.75
CA THR A 183 -15.89 -8.81 -27.30
C THR A 183 -15.01 -9.98 -26.93
N ARG A 184 -13.84 -9.68 -26.36
CA ARG A 184 -12.97 -10.68 -25.74
C ARG A 184 -13.27 -10.74 -24.26
N ARG A 185 -13.54 -11.94 -23.77
CA ARG A 185 -13.78 -12.21 -22.34
C ARG A 185 -12.58 -12.93 -21.74
N GLY A 186 -12.24 -12.55 -20.53
CA GLY A 186 -11.24 -13.19 -19.72
C GLY A 186 -11.65 -13.22 -18.26
N GLY A 187 -10.87 -13.87 -17.45
CA GLY A 187 -11.08 -13.94 -16.01
C GLY A 187 -10.18 -14.97 -15.37
N TYR A 188 -10.11 -14.91 -14.07
CA TYR A 188 -9.33 -15.83 -13.24
C TYR A 188 -10.08 -16.07 -11.94
N LYS A 189 -10.21 -17.33 -11.59
CA LYS A 189 -10.77 -17.76 -10.32
C LYS A 189 -9.90 -18.92 -9.81
N PRO A 190 -9.00 -18.66 -8.85
CA PRO A 190 -8.29 -19.72 -8.14
C PRO A 190 -9.26 -20.53 -7.27
N ASP A 191 -8.79 -21.65 -6.76
CA ASP A 191 -9.53 -22.41 -5.76
C ASP A 191 -9.77 -21.56 -4.50
N ASP A 192 -10.90 -21.82 -3.85
CA ASP A 192 -11.23 -21.19 -2.58
C ASP A 192 -10.17 -21.55 -1.53
N SER A 193 -9.86 -20.64 -0.64
CA SER A 193 -8.80 -20.82 0.35
C SER A 193 -9.31 -20.77 1.78
N LEU A 194 -8.74 -21.63 2.62
CA LEU A 194 -8.81 -21.53 4.06
C LEU A 194 -7.51 -20.92 4.59
N THR A 195 -7.60 -19.81 5.30
CA THR A 195 -6.47 -19.10 5.91
C THR A 195 -6.64 -19.09 7.43
N PRO A 196 -6.03 -20.05 8.16
CA PRO A 196 -6.05 -20.08 9.63
C PRO A 196 -5.09 -19.04 10.21
N TYR A 197 -5.37 -18.66 11.45
CA TYR A 197 -4.44 -17.97 12.32
C TYR A 197 -4.57 -18.45 13.76
N ALA A 198 -3.47 -18.35 14.50
CA ALA A 198 -3.41 -18.69 15.91
C ALA A 198 -2.46 -17.74 16.63
N GLY A 199 -2.76 -17.43 17.87
CA GLY A 199 -1.90 -16.65 18.75
C GLY A 199 -2.09 -17.02 20.20
N PHE A 200 -1.03 -16.82 20.99
CA PHE A 200 -1.05 -16.96 22.43
C PHE A 200 -0.51 -15.66 23.05
N ILE A 201 -1.18 -15.21 24.09
CA ILE A 201 -0.80 -14.03 24.86
C ILE A 201 -0.64 -14.49 26.30
N TYR A 202 0.48 -14.12 26.90
CA TYR A 202 0.75 -14.40 28.30
C TYR A 202 1.02 -13.11 29.06
N ASP A 203 0.22 -12.79 30.05
CA ASP A 203 0.35 -11.62 30.92
C ASP A 203 1.28 -11.97 32.08
N PHE A 204 2.53 -11.53 32.02
CA PHE A 204 3.52 -11.75 33.08
C PHE A 204 3.13 -11.03 34.37
N ASN A 205 2.57 -9.86 34.25
CA ASN A 205 2.02 -9.03 35.30
C ASN A 205 1.14 -7.92 34.70
N ARG A 206 0.64 -6.99 35.51
CA ARG A 206 -0.21 -5.88 35.07
C ARG A 206 0.41 -4.93 34.05
N TYR A 207 1.72 -4.97 33.86
CA TYR A 207 2.45 -4.06 32.96
C TYR A 207 2.97 -4.76 31.71
N PHE A 208 3.32 -6.02 31.76
CA PHE A 208 4.01 -6.74 30.72
C PHE A 208 3.23 -7.93 30.22
N SER A 209 3.08 -8.04 28.91
CA SER A 209 2.57 -9.22 28.23
C SER A 209 3.51 -9.63 27.09
N GLY A 210 3.60 -10.95 26.86
CA GLY A 210 4.29 -11.53 25.73
C GLY A 210 3.29 -12.21 24.80
N TYR A 211 3.61 -12.28 23.54
CA TYR A 211 2.77 -12.99 22.58
C TYR A 211 3.59 -13.71 21.52
N VAL A 212 2.97 -14.73 20.93
CA VAL A 212 3.41 -15.38 19.69
C VAL A 212 2.20 -15.55 18.80
N SER A 213 2.35 -15.33 17.52
CA SER A 213 1.28 -15.49 16.53
C SER A 213 1.77 -16.17 15.26
N TYR A 214 0.84 -16.87 14.63
CA TYR A 214 0.96 -17.51 13.33
C TYR A 214 -0.20 -17.09 12.45
N THR A 215 0.08 -16.78 11.18
CA THR A 215 -0.95 -16.42 10.20
C THR A 215 -0.57 -16.98 8.83
N ASP A 216 -1.51 -17.63 8.16
CA ASP A 216 -1.37 -18.00 6.77
C ASP A 216 -1.55 -16.79 5.83
N ILE A 217 -0.86 -16.86 4.70
CA ILE A 217 -0.93 -15.87 3.61
C ILE A 217 -1.55 -16.54 2.40
N PHE A 218 -2.53 -15.90 1.81
CA PHE A 218 -3.11 -16.26 0.53
C PHE A 218 -3.29 -14.99 -0.32
N GLN A 219 -2.63 -14.94 -1.48
CA GLN A 219 -2.70 -13.80 -2.38
C GLN A 219 -2.88 -14.29 -3.82
N PRO A 220 -4.08 -14.18 -4.40
CA PRO A 220 -4.30 -14.46 -5.82
C PRO A 220 -3.42 -13.61 -6.72
N GLN A 221 -2.96 -14.20 -7.82
CA GLN A 221 -2.15 -13.52 -8.84
C GLN A 221 -2.65 -13.90 -10.24
N ASN A 222 -2.64 -12.94 -11.15
CA ASN A 222 -3.12 -13.11 -12.52
C ASN A 222 -1.99 -13.20 -13.55
N TYR A 223 -0.78 -13.51 -13.11
CA TYR A 223 0.35 -13.78 -14.00
C TYR A 223 0.18 -15.11 -14.71
N ARG A 224 0.78 -15.21 -15.90
CA ARG A 224 0.69 -16.41 -16.74
C ARG A 224 2.05 -16.97 -17.05
N ASP A 225 2.13 -18.30 -17.12
CA ASP A 225 3.32 -19.01 -17.56
C ASP A 225 3.49 -18.92 -19.10
N LYS A 226 4.60 -19.45 -19.61
CA LYS A 226 4.89 -19.48 -21.05
C LYS A 226 3.90 -20.33 -21.88
N ALA A 227 3.12 -21.20 -21.24
CA ALA A 227 2.02 -21.93 -21.86
C ALA A 227 0.67 -21.18 -21.77
N ASN A 228 0.70 -19.94 -21.28
CA ASN A 228 -0.47 -19.07 -21.08
C ASN A 228 -1.46 -19.55 -20.00
N ASN A 229 -1.03 -20.41 -19.07
CA ASN A 229 -1.80 -20.80 -17.89
C ASN A 229 -1.59 -19.79 -16.78
N TYR A 230 -2.58 -19.58 -15.93
CA TYR A 230 -2.41 -18.79 -14.72
C TYR A 230 -1.48 -19.48 -13.73
N LEU A 231 -0.61 -18.71 -13.10
CA LEU A 231 0.20 -19.19 -11.98
C LEU A 231 -0.69 -19.45 -10.77
N GLU A 232 -0.26 -20.42 -9.95
CA GLU A 232 -0.87 -20.69 -8.65
C GLU A 232 -0.83 -19.43 -7.76
N PRO A 233 -1.80 -19.24 -6.85
CA PRO A 233 -1.75 -18.16 -5.88
C PRO A 233 -0.46 -18.17 -5.07
N VAL A 234 0.00 -16.97 -4.68
CA VAL A 234 1.04 -16.86 -3.66
C VAL A 234 0.46 -17.32 -2.34
N VAL A 235 1.12 -18.29 -1.73
CA VAL A 235 0.80 -18.80 -0.39
C VAL A 235 1.99 -18.64 0.53
N GLY A 236 1.78 -18.75 1.82
CA GLY A 236 2.88 -18.66 2.78
C GLY A 236 2.40 -18.57 4.21
N ASP A 237 3.33 -18.29 5.09
CA ASP A 237 3.07 -18.12 6.51
C ASP A 237 3.84 -16.93 7.09
N MET A 238 3.38 -16.45 8.21
CA MET A 238 4.05 -15.44 9.02
C MET A 238 3.99 -15.80 10.49
N TRP A 239 5.15 -15.76 11.12
CA TRP A 239 5.33 -15.89 12.55
C TRP A 239 5.80 -14.57 13.14
N GLU A 240 5.23 -14.22 14.27
CA GLU A 240 5.62 -13.05 15.03
C GLU A 240 5.65 -13.39 16.51
N ALA A 241 6.65 -12.87 17.23
CA ALA A 241 6.72 -12.93 18.68
C ALA A 241 7.13 -11.56 19.23
N GLY A 242 6.50 -11.14 20.32
CA GLY A 242 6.78 -9.82 20.87
C GLY A 242 6.46 -9.70 22.34
N LEU A 243 6.92 -8.58 22.89
CA LEU A 243 6.62 -8.11 24.24
C LEU A 243 5.91 -6.77 24.13
N LYS A 244 4.87 -6.59 24.92
CA LYS A 244 4.14 -5.33 25.08
C LYS A 244 4.23 -4.89 26.52
N ALA A 245 4.35 -3.59 26.72
CA ALA A 245 4.31 -3.02 28.07
C ALA A 245 3.40 -1.79 28.09
N GLU A 246 2.65 -1.69 29.15
CA GLU A 246 1.71 -0.62 29.45
C GLU A 246 2.09 0.07 30.74
N PHE A 247 2.36 1.38 30.68
CA PHE A 247 2.81 2.18 31.82
C PHE A 247 1.84 3.32 32.08
N PHE A 248 1.89 3.85 33.31
CA PHE A 248 1.10 5.01 33.73
C PHE A 248 -0.41 4.81 33.49
N ASP A 249 -0.95 3.63 33.87
CA ASP A 249 -2.34 3.24 33.71
C ASP A 249 -2.84 3.37 32.25
N GLY A 250 -2.03 2.89 31.29
CA GLY A 250 -2.35 2.86 29.86
C GLY A 250 -1.99 4.14 29.11
N LEU A 251 -1.44 5.14 29.77
CA LEU A 251 -1.05 6.38 29.10
C LEU A 251 0.15 6.22 28.17
N LEU A 252 1.05 5.26 28.44
CA LEU A 252 2.20 4.96 27.59
C LEU A 252 2.23 3.46 27.27
N ASN A 253 2.14 3.14 25.99
CA ASN A 253 2.22 1.79 25.45
C ASN A 253 3.54 1.63 24.68
N THR A 254 4.23 0.52 24.91
CA THR A 254 5.44 0.17 24.20
C THR A 254 5.39 -1.26 23.69
N SER A 255 6.05 -1.54 22.59
CA SER A 255 6.16 -2.90 22.06
C SER A 255 7.52 -3.14 21.41
N VAL A 256 7.95 -4.39 21.47
CA VAL A 256 9.08 -4.93 20.71
C VAL A 256 8.61 -6.22 20.07
N ALA A 257 8.82 -6.38 18.77
CA ALA A 257 8.45 -7.58 18.05
C ALA A 257 9.58 -8.05 17.11
N VAL A 258 9.63 -9.36 16.89
CA VAL A 258 10.42 -10.00 15.85
C VAL A 258 9.49 -10.82 14.96
N PHE A 259 9.72 -10.78 13.65
CA PHE A 259 8.87 -11.49 12.72
C PHE A 259 9.65 -12.16 11.60
N LYS A 260 9.06 -13.24 11.09
CA LYS A 260 9.55 -13.97 9.93
C LYS A 260 8.36 -14.48 9.13
N GLY A 261 8.35 -14.17 7.83
CA GLY A 261 7.39 -14.71 6.87
C GLY A 261 8.11 -15.42 5.73
N GLU A 262 7.43 -16.40 5.15
CA GLU A 262 7.87 -17.09 3.93
C GLU A 262 6.72 -17.06 2.93
N LYS A 263 7.05 -16.75 1.66
CA LYS A 263 6.08 -16.74 0.56
C LYS A 263 6.56 -17.67 -0.54
N ASP A 264 5.66 -18.52 -0.98
CA ASP A 264 5.83 -19.42 -2.09
C ASP A 264 5.06 -18.93 -3.32
N ASN A 265 5.40 -19.44 -4.48
CA ASN A 265 4.74 -19.15 -5.77
C ASN A 265 4.79 -17.69 -6.23
N VAL A 266 5.71 -16.88 -5.73
CA VAL A 266 5.85 -15.49 -6.20
C VAL A 266 6.23 -15.50 -7.69
N ALA A 267 5.54 -14.69 -8.49
CA ALA A 267 5.82 -14.57 -9.92
C ALA A 267 7.12 -13.81 -10.17
N GLU A 268 7.97 -14.35 -11.02
CA GLU A 268 9.12 -13.68 -11.63
C GLU A 268 9.00 -13.72 -13.15
N LEU A 269 9.53 -12.71 -13.84
CA LEU A 269 9.57 -12.69 -15.31
C LEU A 269 10.31 -13.93 -15.82
N ASP A 270 9.74 -14.61 -16.82
CA ASP A 270 10.37 -15.77 -17.43
C ASP A 270 11.29 -15.35 -18.58
N ASP A 271 12.59 -15.22 -18.28
CA ASP A 271 13.62 -14.85 -19.24
C ASP A 271 13.89 -15.92 -20.31
N SER A 272 13.25 -17.10 -20.22
CA SER A 272 13.41 -18.18 -21.20
C SER A 272 12.64 -17.95 -22.50
N VAL A 273 11.76 -16.95 -22.50
CA VAL A 273 10.94 -16.52 -23.66
C VAL A 273 11.01 -15.02 -23.82
N PRO A 274 10.82 -14.46 -25.03
CA PRO A 274 10.81 -13.03 -25.24
C PRO A 274 9.72 -12.35 -24.43
N GLU A 275 9.97 -11.13 -23.96
CA GLU A 275 8.96 -10.29 -23.35
C GLU A 275 7.78 -10.04 -24.31
N ASN A 276 6.58 -9.93 -23.77
CA ASN A 276 5.34 -9.68 -24.51
C ASN A 276 5.02 -10.75 -25.58
N SER A 277 5.52 -11.99 -25.39
CA SER A 277 5.36 -13.10 -26.35
C SER A 277 4.02 -13.84 -26.23
N LEU A 278 3.27 -13.65 -25.14
CA LEU A 278 1.96 -14.28 -24.98
C LEU A 278 0.85 -13.54 -25.73
N PRO A 279 -0.29 -14.20 -26.00
CA PRO A 279 -1.45 -13.57 -26.63
C PRO A 279 -1.88 -12.28 -25.92
N GLY A 280 -2.00 -11.20 -26.68
CA GLY A 280 -2.32 -9.87 -26.16
C GLY A 280 -1.12 -9.05 -25.72
N GLY A 281 0.11 -9.43 -26.10
CA GLY A 281 1.32 -8.69 -25.77
C GLY A 281 1.67 -8.75 -24.27
N ILE A 282 1.38 -9.87 -23.63
CA ILE A 282 1.65 -10.09 -22.20
C ILE A 282 2.99 -10.86 -22.08
N SER A 283 3.82 -10.48 -21.12
CA SER A 283 5.04 -11.22 -20.79
C SER A 283 4.71 -12.49 -19.99
N ALA A 284 5.48 -13.55 -20.22
CA ALA A 284 5.38 -14.77 -19.46
C ALA A 284 6.10 -14.63 -18.10
N TYR A 285 5.56 -15.30 -17.11
CA TYR A 285 6.11 -15.37 -15.75
C TYR A 285 6.31 -16.82 -15.35
N ARG A 286 7.23 -17.05 -14.41
CA ARG A 286 7.41 -18.35 -13.75
C ARG A 286 7.20 -18.19 -12.26
N SER A 287 6.77 -19.25 -11.60
CA SER A 287 6.77 -19.32 -10.15
C SER A 287 8.19 -19.45 -9.62
N THR A 288 8.56 -18.68 -8.60
CA THR A 288 9.83 -18.82 -7.87
C THR A 288 9.89 -20.11 -7.06
N GLY A 289 8.78 -20.87 -6.96
CA GLY A 289 8.65 -21.98 -6.04
C GLY A 289 8.68 -21.51 -4.60
N LYS A 290 9.48 -22.15 -3.74
CA LYS A 290 9.56 -21.88 -2.31
C LYS A 290 10.72 -20.96 -1.95
N GLY A 291 10.54 -20.21 -0.84
CA GLY A 291 11.67 -19.60 -0.16
C GLY A 291 11.85 -18.09 -0.31
N ASN A 292 10.83 -17.35 -0.78
CA ASN A 292 10.86 -15.89 -0.64
C ASN A 292 10.60 -15.53 0.83
N LYS A 293 11.59 -14.95 1.50
CA LYS A 293 11.56 -14.72 2.95
C LYS A 293 11.57 -13.24 3.26
N VAL A 294 10.75 -12.86 4.23
CA VAL A 294 10.81 -11.57 4.91
C VAL A 294 11.09 -11.81 6.38
N LYS A 295 11.97 -11.03 6.97
CA LYS A 295 12.25 -11.04 8.40
C LYS A 295 12.62 -9.67 8.89
N GLY A 296 12.33 -9.41 10.14
CA GLY A 296 12.62 -8.13 10.74
C GLY A 296 12.31 -8.09 12.23
N TRP A 297 12.44 -6.89 12.75
CA TRP A 297 12.06 -6.55 14.11
C TRP A 297 11.61 -5.10 14.17
N GLU A 298 10.82 -4.79 15.18
CA GLU A 298 10.31 -3.45 15.40
C GLU A 298 10.26 -3.10 16.89
N ILE A 299 10.40 -1.83 17.18
CA ILE A 299 10.24 -1.24 18.51
C ILE A 299 9.34 -0.03 18.36
N GLU A 300 8.33 0.07 19.21
CA GLU A 300 7.39 1.18 19.19
C GLU A 300 7.13 1.69 20.61
N ALA A 301 6.87 2.99 20.71
CA ALA A 301 6.35 3.61 21.92
C ALA A 301 5.37 4.72 21.54
N GLN A 302 4.18 4.68 22.14
CA GLN A 302 3.14 5.67 21.90
C GLN A 302 2.36 5.99 23.16
N GLY A 303 2.15 7.29 23.40
CA GLY A 303 1.32 7.72 24.52
C GLY A 303 1.70 9.07 25.08
N SER A 304 1.29 9.28 26.33
CA SER A 304 1.55 10.50 27.08
C SER A 304 2.58 10.26 28.17
N LEU A 305 3.54 11.18 28.29
CA LEU A 305 4.49 11.24 29.40
C LEU A 305 4.09 12.41 30.31
N GLY A 306 3.37 12.05 31.37
CA GLY A 306 2.72 13.03 32.24
C GLY A 306 1.63 13.83 31.51
N GLU A 307 1.33 15.02 31.99
CA GLU A 307 0.24 15.86 31.46
C GLU A 307 0.65 16.72 30.26
N HIS A 308 1.94 16.82 29.98
CA HIS A 308 2.47 17.82 29.05
C HIS A 308 2.96 17.25 27.74
N TRP A 309 3.43 16.01 27.70
CA TRP A 309 4.06 15.42 26.53
C TRP A 309 3.20 14.33 25.90
N ASN A 310 3.09 14.36 24.58
CA ASN A 310 2.63 13.23 23.79
C ASN A 310 3.77 12.79 22.88
N LEU A 311 3.99 11.48 22.83
CA LEU A 311 5.06 10.83 22.07
C LEU A 311 4.48 9.74 21.18
N SER A 312 5.00 9.65 19.96
CA SER A 312 4.84 8.49 19.08
C SER A 312 6.16 8.25 18.38
N THR A 313 6.78 7.12 18.63
CA THR A 313 8.06 6.75 18.01
C THR A 313 8.06 5.29 17.62
N GLY A 314 8.76 4.98 16.54
CA GLY A 314 8.94 3.61 16.07
C GLY A 314 10.21 3.46 15.27
N PHE A 315 10.80 2.28 15.38
CA PHE A 315 11.91 1.83 14.56
C PHE A 315 11.56 0.45 14.00
N THR A 316 11.71 0.29 12.68
CA THR A 316 11.48 -0.99 12.00
C THR A 316 12.71 -1.35 11.19
N HIS A 317 13.16 -2.60 11.33
CA HIS A 317 14.16 -3.24 10.47
C HIS A 317 13.51 -4.38 9.71
N THR A 318 13.49 -4.33 8.36
CA THR A 318 12.86 -5.36 7.53
C THR A 318 13.74 -5.71 6.33
N VAL A 319 14.02 -6.99 6.15
CA VAL A 319 14.78 -7.51 5.00
C VAL A 319 13.95 -8.57 4.27
N SER A 320 13.80 -8.39 2.96
CA SER A 320 13.19 -9.38 2.07
C SER A 320 14.25 -9.96 1.13
N ARG A 321 14.26 -11.30 0.98
CA ARG A 321 15.16 -12.03 0.08
C ARG A 321 14.41 -13.11 -0.68
N ASN A 322 14.79 -13.34 -1.93
CA ASN A 322 14.26 -14.47 -2.68
C ASN A 322 14.92 -15.81 -2.26
N ALA A 323 14.52 -16.90 -2.90
CA ALA A 323 15.03 -18.25 -2.64
C ALA A 323 16.56 -18.38 -2.80
N LEU A 324 17.18 -17.55 -3.65
CA LEU A 324 18.62 -17.49 -3.88
C LEU A 324 19.37 -16.60 -2.87
N GLY A 325 18.65 -16.03 -1.89
CA GLY A 325 19.24 -15.10 -0.92
C GLY A 325 19.44 -13.68 -1.43
N VAL A 326 19.05 -13.38 -2.67
CA VAL A 326 19.14 -12.03 -3.25
C VAL A 326 18.09 -11.11 -2.63
N ARG A 327 18.51 -9.91 -2.24
CA ARG A 327 17.63 -8.90 -1.65
C ARG A 327 16.53 -8.50 -2.64
N GLN A 328 15.31 -8.50 -2.15
CA GLN A 328 14.12 -8.03 -2.86
C GLN A 328 13.65 -6.68 -2.29
N ASN A 329 12.72 -6.02 -2.96
CA ASN A 329 12.12 -4.76 -2.52
C ASN A 329 13.17 -3.66 -2.22
N THR A 330 14.18 -3.55 -3.07
CA THR A 330 15.31 -2.62 -2.88
C THR A 330 14.90 -1.16 -2.93
N THR A 331 13.71 -0.85 -3.43
CA THR A 331 13.10 0.49 -3.45
C THR A 331 12.36 0.84 -2.15
N VAL A 332 12.41 -0.07 -1.15
CA VAL A 332 11.89 0.14 0.20
C VAL A 332 13.08 0.13 1.17
N PRO A 333 13.17 1.08 2.12
CA PRO A 333 14.26 1.10 3.09
C PRO A 333 14.24 -0.15 3.98
N VAL A 334 15.42 -0.61 4.38
CA VAL A 334 15.56 -1.70 5.36
C VAL A 334 15.26 -1.19 6.75
N ASP A 335 15.76 -0.01 7.05
CA ASP A 335 15.64 0.62 8.36
C ASP A 335 14.80 1.90 8.23
N LEU A 336 13.85 2.05 9.13
CA LEU A 336 12.97 3.21 9.19
C LEU A 336 12.76 3.62 10.64
N PHE A 337 13.15 4.84 10.97
CA PHE A 337 12.88 5.49 12.25
C PHE A 337 11.90 6.64 12.07
N ARG A 338 10.93 6.74 12.96
CA ARG A 338 10.00 7.85 13.05
C ARG A 338 9.84 8.28 14.50
N LEU A 339 9.84 9.57 14.71
CA LEU A 339 9.57 10.20 16.00
C LEU A 339 8.63 11.38 15.77
N ASN A 340 7.56 11.43 16.55
CA ASN A 340 6.71 12.60 16.68
C ASN A 340 6.55 12.88 18.17
N ALA A 341 6.77 14.12 18.56
CA ALA A 341 6.59 14.57 19.93
C ALA A 341 5.86 15.91 19.94
N SER A 342 4.99 16.10 20.89
CA SER A 342 4.37 17.40 21.14
C SER A 342 4.36 17.73 22.63
N TRP A 343 4.58 18.99 22.93
CA TRP A 343 4.59 19.53 24.27
C TRP A 343 3.52 20.59 24.43
N ARG A 344 2.79 20.50 25.52
CA ARG A 344 1.73 21.44 25.88
C ARG A 344 1.98 21.94 27.30
N PRO A 345 2.51 23.16 27.49
CA PRO A 345 2.91 23.70 28.79
C PRO A 345 1.80 23.73 29.84
N GLY A 346 0.57 23.97 29.42
CA GLY A 346 -0.61 23.98 30.29
C GLY A 346 -1.32 22.65 30.43
N GLY A 347 -0.70 21.53 30.09
CA GLY A 347 -1.32 20.22 30.10
C GLY A 347 -2.52 20.12 29.13
N ALA A 348 -3.51 19.32 29.45
CA ALA A 348 -4.71 19.12 28.62
C ALA A 348 -5.48 20.41 28.35
N GLU A 349 -5.52 21.33 29.32
CA GLU A 349 -6.20 22.63 29.23
C GLU A 349 -5.35 23.71 28.55
N GLY A 350 -4.08 23.45 28.30
CA GLY A 350 -3.14 24.40 27.68
C GLY A 350 -3.63 24.86 26.31
N ARG A 351 -3.57 26.18 26.07
CA ARG A 351 -3.96 26.78 24.79
C ARG A 351 -2.88 26.70 23.73
N PHE A 352 -1.63 26.67 24.14
CA PHE A 352 -0.45 26.60 23.27
C PHE A 352 0.13 25.18 23.25
N TRP A 353 0.58 24.75 22.08
CA TRP A 353 1.41 23.56 21.95
C TRP A 353 2.48 23.78 20.88
N ILE A 354 3.60 23.10 21.06
CA ILE A 354 4.64 22.96 20.07
C ILE A 354 4.95 21.48 19.87
N GLY A 355 5.23 21.09 18.65
CA GLY A 355 5.56 19.72 18.33
C GLY A 355 6.58 19.64 17.21
N GLY A 356 7.10 18.46 17.02
CA GLY A 356 8.02 18.18 15.93
C GLY A 356 8.07 16.70 15.61
N GLY A 357 8.59 16.40 14.44
CA GLY A 357 8.82 15.05 13.95
C GLY A 357 10.21 14.91 13.35
N ALA A 358 10.79 13.72 13.53
CA ALA A 358 12.00 13.31 12.85
C ALA A 358 11.74 12.00 12.14
N THR A 359 12.19 11.90 10.91
CA THR A 359 12.18 10.65 10.14
C THR A 359 13.57 10.37 9.62
N TRP A 360 14.05 9.16 9.83
CA TRP A 360 15.22 8.63 9.16
C TRP A 360 14.86 7.33 8.46
N GLN A 361 15.40 7.17 7.27
CA GLN A 361 15.34 5.91 6.53
C GLN A 361 16.67 5.60 5.89
N SER A 362 17.01 4.30 5.82
CA SER A 362 18.19 3.82 5.12
C SER A 362 18.04 3.96 3.60
N GLY A 363 19.15 3.93 2.89
CA GLY A 363 19.19 4.07 1.45
C GLY A 363 18.38 3.02 0.69
N ILE A 364 17.87 3.45 -0.46
CA ILE A 364 17.07 2.63 -1.39
C ILE A 364 17.72 2.67 -2.77
N TRP A 365 17.46 1.66 -3.59
CA TRP A 365 18.00 1.60 -4.94
C TRP A 365 17.14 0.75 -5.87
N SER A 366 17.31 0.96 -7.17
CA SER A 366 16.74 0.13 -8.23
C SER A 366 17.76 -0.04 -9.34
N LEU A 367 17.75 -1.19 -9.99
CA LEU A 367 18.54 -1.41 -11.21
C LEU A 367 17.73 -0.94 -12.42
N SER A 368 18.29 -0.03 -13.19
CA SER A 368 17.70 0.39 -14.47
C SER A 368 17.67 -0.79 -15.45
N ASN A 369 16.65 -0.83 -16.29
CA ASN A 369 16.58 -1.78 -17.41
C ASN A 369 17.49 -1.38 -18.58
N LYS A 370 18.02 -0.16 -18.56
CA LYS A 370 18.89 0.35 -19.63
C LYS A 370 20.36 0.01 -19.33
N PRO A 371 21.15 -0.34 -20.37
CA PRO A 371 22.56 -0.56 -20.20
C PRO A 371 23.26 0.75 -19.81
N ARG A 372 24.43 0.65 -19.22
CA ARG A 372 25.28 1.81 -18.96
C ARG A 372 25.69 2.47 -20.28
N GLU A 373 25.94 3.77 -20.22
CA GLU A 373 26.37 4.57 -21.39
C GLU A 373 27.66 4.03 -22.04
N ASP A 374 28.55 3.45 -21.23
CA ASP A 374 29.80 2.84 -21.69
C ASP A 374 29.62 1.40 -22.23
N PHE A 375 28.40 0.86 -22.28
CA PHE A 375 28.12 -0.47 -22.80
C PHE A 375 28.67 -0.69 -24.21
N LEU A 376 28.50 0.31 -25.09
CA LEU A 376 29.00 0.24 -26.46
C LEU A 376 30.54 0.19 -26.56
N VAL A 377 31.24 0.67 -25.52
CA VAL A 377 32.70 0.70 -25.44
C VAL A 377 33.22 -0.52 -24.69
N SER A 378 32.60 -0.89 -23.57
CA SER A 378 33.10 -1.96 -22.69
C SER A 378 32.56 -3.35 -23.04
N GLY A 379 31.43 -3.43 -23.77
CA GLY A 379 30.70 -4.66 -24.04
C GLY A 379 30.03 -5.27 -22.79
N LYS A 380 30.11 -4.62 -21.63
CA LYS A 380 29.49 -5.07 -20.38
C LYS A 380 28.07 -4.58 -20.29
N ARG A 381 27.11 -5.50 -20.14
CA ARG A 381 25.68 -5.21 -19.92
C ARG A 381 25.35 -4.94 -18.44
N ASP A 382 26.21 -4.16 -17.76
CA ASP A 382 25.93 -3.79 -16.39
C ASP A 382 24.73 -2.85 -16.35
N ARG A 383 23.78 -3.13 -15.44
CA ARG A 383 22.65 -2.24 -15.19
C ARG A 383 23.10 -1.07 -14.33
N VAL A 384 22.62 0.12 -14.65
CA VAL A 384 22.85 1.31 -13.83
C VAL A 384 22.01 1.19 -12.55
N ALA A 385 22.63 1.38 -11.40
CA ALA A 385 21.92 1.53 -10.15
C ALA A 385 21.44 2.99 -9.99
N ILE A 386 20.14 3.16 -9.78
CA ILE A 386 19.53 4.44 -9.40
C ILE A 386 19.39 4.41 -7.90
N GLU A 387 20.13 5.24 -7.18
CA GLU A 387 20.27 5.17 -5.74
C GLU A 387 19.80 6.45 -5.06
N GLN A 388 19.20 6.31 -3.91
CA GLN A 388 18.99 7.35 -2.92
C GLN A 388 19.66 6.90 -1.62
N GLY A 389 20.63 7.66 -1.15
CA GLY A 389 21.23 7.46 0.16
C GLY A 389 20.24 7.72 1.31
N ASP A 390 20.72 7.63 2.52
CA ASP A 390 19.91 7.85 3.72
C ASP A 390 19.19 9.21 3.71
N ILE A 391 17.94 9.19 4.15
CA ILE A 391 17.10 10.38 4.22
C ILE A 391 16.84 10.73 5.69
N TYR A 392 17.08 11.98 6.03
CA TYR A 392 16.79 12.57 7.34
C TYR A 392 15.87 13.77 7.12
N LEU A 393 14.66 13.72 7.68
CA LEU A 393 13.69 14.82 7.59
C LEU A 393 13.29 15.28 8.99
N LEU A 394 13.22 16.58 9.16
CA LEU A 394 12.71 17.22 10.38
C LEU A 394 11.48 18.05 10.05
N ASN A 395 10.48 18.00 10.91
CA ASN A 395 9.27 18.78 10.83
C ASN A 395 9.03 19.50 12.15
N LEU A 396 8.43 20.69 12.10
CA LEU A 396 8.00 21.44 13.28
C LEU A 396 6.54 21.82 13.14
N SER A 397 5.86 21.90 14.29
CA SER A 397 4.49 22.40 14.34
C SER A 397 4.31 23.26 15.60
N ALA A 398 3.47 24.26 15.53
CA ALA A 398 3.02 25.02 16.68
C ALA A 398 1.56 25.38 16.49
N GLY A 399 0.80 25.39 17.57
CA GLY A 399 -0.61 25.76 17.50
C GLY A 399 -1.07 26.49 18.74
N TYR A 400 -2.15 27.24 18.55
CA TYR A 400 -2.78 28.02 19.59
C TYR A 400 -4.29 27.95 19.51
N ARG A 401 -4.94 27.62 20.62
CA ARG A 401 -6.39 27.63 20.79
C ARG A 401 -6.81 28.97 21.37
N PHE A 402 -7.36 29.85 20.56
CA PHE A 402 -7.80 31.18 20.97
C PHE A 402 -9.00 31.10 21.90
N ASN A 403 -9.95 30.24 21.55
CA ASN A 403 -11.14 29.91 22.35
C ASN A 403 -11.63 28.50 21.99
N GLU A 404 -12.80 28.08 22.48
CA GLU A 404 -13.37 26.74 22.23
C GLU A 404 -13.70 26.50 20.76
N ASN A 405 -13.95 27.53 20.00
CA ASN A 405 -14.37 27.49 18.62
C ASN A 405 -13.22 27.69 17.62
N PHE A 406 -12.17 28.43 18.00
CA PHE A 406 -11.14 28.85 17.05
C PHE A 406 -9.73 28.40 17.44
N THR A 407 -9.08 27.72 16.52
CA THR A 407 -7.70 27.20 16.66
C THR A 407 -6.90 27.52 15.39
N ALA A 408 -5.66 27.95 15.56
CA ALA A 408 -4.70 28.09 14.48
C ALA A 408 -3.50 27.16 14.72
N GLN A 409 -2.97 26.57 13.65
CA GLN A 409 -1.78 25.73 13.66
C GLN A 409 -0.90 26.05 12.45
N VAL A 410 0.40 26.08 12.67
CA VAL A 410 1.41 26.21 11.61
C VAL A 410 2.27 24.95 11.64
N ASN A 411 2.53 24.40 10.46
CA ASN A 411 3.42 23.26 10.24
C ASN A 411 4.53 23.68 9.27
N VAL A 412 5.76 23.33 9.59
CA VAL A 412 6.92 23.45 8.70
C VAL A 412 7.41 22.05 8.41
N ASN A 413 7.22 21.58 7.19
CA ASN A 413 7.68 20.28 6.74
C ASN A 413 9.06 20.42 6.08
N ASN A 414 9.87 19.37 6.19
CA ASN A 414 11.24 19.34 5.67
C ASN A 414 12.03 20.60 6.10
N LEU A 415 12.11 20.86 7.39
CA LEU A 415 12.69 22.06 7.98
C LEU A 415 14.10 22.39 7.44
N LEU A 416 14.90 21.36 7.17
CA LEU A 416 16.27 21.49 6.66
C LEU A 416 16.35 21.66 5.13
N ASP A 417 15.22 21.70 4.44
CA ASP A 417 15.14 21.79 2.97
C ASP A 417 15.98 20.70 2.26
N LYS A 418 15.96 19.50 2.80
CA LYS A 418 16.67 18.35 2.24
C LYS A 418 16.13 18.02 0.86
N LYS A 419 16.99 17.99 -0.15
CA LYS A 419 16.67 17.48 -1.47
C LYS A 419 16.91 15.97 -1.48
N TYR A 420 15.93 15.21 -1.91
CA TYR A 420 15.98 13.76 -1.94
C TYR A 420 15.00 13.18 -2.95
N TYR A 421 15.22 11.94 -3.35
CA TYR A 421 14.26 11.19 -4.14
C TYR A 421 13.36 10.40 -3.19
N ASN A 422 12.08 10.70 -3.23
CA ASN A 422 11.06 9.96 -2.48
C ASN A 422 10.86 8.55 -3.05
N ARG A 423 11.11 8.37 -4.34
CA ARG A 423 10.99 7.09 -5.04
C ARG A 423 12.02 7.00 -6.14
N VAL A 424 12.59 5.79 -6.33
CA VAL A 424 13.52 5.46 -7.40
C VAL A 424 13.05 4.25 -8.19
N GLY A 425 13.40 4.18 -9.49
CA GLY A 425 13.24 2.98 -10.32
C GLY A 425 11.87 2.78 -10.95
N PHE A 426 10.90 3.65 -10.75
CA PHE A 426 9.63 3.57 -11.46
C PHE A 426 9.81 4.09 -12.90
N TYR A 427 9.72 3.21 -13.89
CA TYR A 427 10.10 3.48 -15.28
C TYR A 427 11.51 4.06 -15.42
N ASP A 428 12.48 3.53 -14.67
CA ASP A 428 13.85 4.01 -14.59
C ASP A 428 13.99 5.50 -14.17
N GLY A 429 12.95 6.04 -13.59
CA GLY A 429 12.87 7.42 -13.17
C GLY A 429 13.05 7.61 -11.67
N VAL A 430 13.07 8.87 -11.27
CA VAL A 430 13.09 9.31 -9.87
C VAL A 430 11.96 10.30 -9.63
N TYR A 431 11.42 10.28 -8.41
CA TYR A 431 10.46 11.27 -7.96
C TYR A 431 11.06 12.07 -6.81
N TRP A 432 11.12 13.38 -6.97
CA TRP A 432 11.59 14.26 -5.92
C TRP A 432 10.66 14.23 -4.70
N GLY A 433 11.26 14.28 -3.54
CA GLY A 433 10.54 14.52 -2.29
C GLY A 433 10.09 15.97 -2.19
N GLU A 434 9.15 16.22 -1.29
CA GLU A 434 8.64 17.57 -1.06
C GLU A 434 9.76 18.49 -0.52
N PRO A 435 9.92 19.72 -1.09
CA PRO A 435 10.79 20.72 -0.54
C PRO A 435 10.25 21.22 0.80
N ARG A 436 11.04 22.05 1.50
CA ARG A 436 10.53 22.73 2.68
C ARG A 436 9.28 23.52 2.32
N ASN A 437 8.22 23.27 3.07
CA ASN A 437 6.95 23.98 2.92
C ASN A 437 6.39 24.38 4.28
N VAL A 438 5.58 25.43 4.25
CA VAL A 438 4.86 25.94 5.43
C VAL A 438 3.37 25.88 5.14
N MET A 439 2.63 25.25 6.04
CA MET A 439 1.19 25.16 5.96
C MET A 439 0.55 25.74 7.22
N MET A 440 -0.43 26.63 7.04
CA MET A 440 -1.25 27.16 8.11
C MET A 440 -2.65 26.56 8.03
N THR A 441 -3.12 26.07 9.17
CA THR A 441 -4.49 25.54 9.31
C THR A 441 -5.26 26.38 10.31
N LEU A 442 -6.41 26.89 9.87
CA LEU A 442 -7.37 27.56 10.74
C LEU A 442 -8.60 26.65 10.89
N ARG A 443 -8.99 26.35 12.11
CA ARG A 443 -10.16 25.53 12.42
C ARG A 443 -11.17 26.35 13.18
N TRP A 444 -12.38 26.41 12.64
CA TRP A 444 -13.53 26.99 13.28
C TRP A 444 -14.57 25.90 13.53
N LYS A 445 -15.05 25.79 14.75
CA LYS A 445 -16.18 24.95 15.14
C LYS A 445 -17.41 25.88 15.33
N LEU A 446 -18.51 25.52 14.71
CA LEU A 446 -19.82 26.18 14.89
C LEU A 446 -20.52 25.63 16.12
#